data_ad3a03f2bb4e2e96284a744ec8c9bcb7
#
_entry.id   ad3a03f2bb4e2e96284a744ec8c9bcb7
#
_cell.length_a   1.000
_cell.length_b   1.000
_cell.length_c   1.000
_cell.angle_alpha   90.00
_cell.angle_beta   90.00
_cell.angle_gamma   90.00
#
_symmetry.space_group_name_H-M   'P 1'
#
loop_
_entity.id
_entity.type
_entity.pdbx_description
1 polymer ?
#
loop_
_entity_poly.entity_id
_entity_poly.type
_entity_poly.pdbx_seq_one_letter_code
_entity_poly.pdbx_strand_id
1 'polypeptide(L)'
;MYPDNLIKAYEASFREHFRQPALSDYATGYTISYRDLALQIAHLHYIYKETGIQRGDRIALMGADSVHWCVIFMATITYGAVIVPILQDFNAEDAKTIINHSEAKLLFIDDLILAKLNPEEDLPMVQTIFDLKKITWRYARSGMPYDYKQLLPFAPFVARFYPKGFRRSDIVYPEVGNDELVVINYTSGTTGFSKGVLITAGI
;
A
#
# COMPACT_ATOMS: atom_id res chain seq x y z
N MET A 1 -3.44 28.17 -0.60
CA MET A 1 -4.68 27.39 -0.43
C MET A 1 -4.30 25.92 -0.70
N TYR A 2 -4.52 25.01 0.24
CA TYR A 2 -4.26 23.59 0.01
C TYR A 2 -5.32 23.04 -0.96
N PRO A 3 -4.95 22.07 -1.81
CA PRO A 3 -5.94 21.40 -2.66
C PRO A 3 -7.04 20.75 -1.81
N ASP A 4 -8.24 20.72 -2.33
CA ASP A 4 -9.42 20.05 -1.74
C ASP A 4 -9.45 18.52 -1.99
N ASN A 5 -8.32 17.97 -2.38
CA ASN A 5 -8.13 16.56 -2.72
C ASN A 5 -6.84 16.04 -2.09
N LEU A 6 -6.94 14.92 -1.36
CA LEU A 6 -5.84 14.33 -0.59
C LEU A 6 -4.63 13.97 -1.47
N ILE A 7 -4.86 13.41 -2.66
CA ILE A 7 -3.77 13.00 -3.56
C ILE A 7 -3.02 14.21 -4.12
N LYS A 8 -3.76 15.25 -4.50
CA LYS A 8 -3.17 16.52 -4.94
C LYS A 8 -2.41 17.22 -3.81
N ALA A 9 -2.92 17.13 -2.57
CA ALA A 9 -2.23 17.67 -1.40
C ALA A 9 -0.91 16.94 -1.14
N TYR A 10 -0.88 15.61 -1.25
CA TYR A 10 0.36 14.84 -1.15
C TYR A 10 1.36 15.20 -2.26
N GLU A 11 0.91 15.26 -3.52
CA GLU A 11 1.79 15.63 -4.64
C GLU A 11 2.44 17.00 -4.44
N ALA A 12 1.65 18.00 -4.06
CA ALA A 12 2.13 19.35 -3.79
C ALA A 12 3.14 19.37 -2.62
N SER A 13 2.79 18.75 -1.50
CA SER A 13 3.62 18.69 -0.30
C SER A 13 4.95 17.97 -0.56
N PHE A 14 4.94 16.84 -1.27
CA PHE A 14 6.15 16.07 -1.56
C PHE A 14 7.09 16.82 -2.49
N ARG A 15 6.55 17.58 -3.45
CA ARG A 15 7.35 18.46 -4.30
C ARG A 15 7.95 19.63 -3.53
N GLU A 16 7.15 20.28 -2.67
CA GLU A 16 7.58 21.43 -1.88
C GLU A 16 8.69 21.06 -0.91
N HIS A 17 8.47 20.00 -0.12
CA HIS A 17 9.37 19.59 0.97
C HIS A 17 10.39 18.51 0.58
N PHE A 18 10.66 18.33 -0.68
CA PHE A 18 11.40 17.23 -1.32
C PHE A 18 12.62 16.71 -0.57
N ARG A 19 13.42 17.57 0.05
CA ARG A 19 14.65 17.21 0.79
C ARG A 19 14.47 17.15 2.29
N GLN A 20 13.30 17.49 2.79
CA GLN A 20 13.03 17.49 4.23
C GLN A 20 12.70 16.07 4.72
N PRO A 21 12.90 15.76 6.02
CA PRO A 21 12.41 14.53 6.63
C PRO A 21 10.89 14.43 6.47
N ALA A 22 10.40 13.25 6.10
CA ALA A 22 8.98 12.98 5.88
C ALA A 22 8.42 12.01 6.93
N LEU A 23 9.08 10.89 7.12
CA LEU A 23 8.65 9.82 8.03
C LEU A 23 9.84 9.34 8.85
N SER A 24 9.59 9.05 10.12
CA SER A 24 10.59 8.48 11.04
C SER A 24 9.96 7.33 11.82
N ASP A 25 10.67 6.24 11.92
CA ASP A 25 10.35 5.13 12.80
C ASP A 25 10.97 5.38 14.17
N TYR A 26 10.14 5.50 15.19
CA TYR A 26 10.58 5.84 16.54
C TYR A 26 11.47 4.75 17.16
N ALA A 27 11.16 3.48 16.91
CA ALA A 27 11.86 2.36 17.53
C ALA A 27 13.27 2.16 16.96
N THR A 28 13.45 2.41 15.67
CA THR A 28 14.73 2.17 14.98
C THR A 28 15.50 3.44 14.66
N GLY A 29 14.86 4.61 14.74
CA GLY A 29 15.42 5.89 14.29
C GLY A 29 15.52 6.01 12.77
N TYR A 30 14.99 5.03 12.00
CA TYR A 30 14.99 5.08 10.54
C TYR A 30 14.14 6.23 10.03
N THR A 31 14.75 7.13 9.28
CA THR A 31 14.10 8.34 8.76
C THR A 31 14.28 8.42 7.25
N ILE A 32 13.21 8.73 6.54
CA ILE A 32 13.24 8.99 5.09
C ILE A 32 12.79 10.42 4.76
N SER A 33 13.35 10.98 3.69
CA SER A 33 12.92 12.26 3.14
C SER A 33 11.65 12.13 2.31
N TYR A 34 10.99 13.27 2.00
CA TYR A 34 9.87 13.29 1.03
C TYR A 34 10.29 12.77 -0.36
N ARG A 35 11.55 13.00 -0.77
CA ARG A 35 12.12 12.42 -1.98
C ARG A 35 12.10 10.90 -1.92
N ASP A 36 12.58 10.32 -0.83
CA ASP A 36 12.71 8.88 -0.68
C ASP A 36 11.34 8.20 -0.51
N LEU A 37 10.41 8.88 0.16
CA LEU A 37 9.01 8.49 0.24
C LEU A 37 8.39 8.42 -1.17
N ALA A 38 8.50 9.49 -1.96
CA ALA A 38 7.95 9.53 -3.31
C ALA A 38 8.60 8.50 -4.24
N LEU A 39 9.90 8.23 -4.09
CA LEU A 39 10.61 7.22 -4.88
C LEU A 39 10.16 5.79 -4.50
N GLN A 40 9.93 5.52 -3.21
CA GLN A 40 9.38 4.24 -2.77
C GLN A 40 7.92 4.05 -3.23
N ILE A 41 7.11 5.11 -3.23
CA ILE A 41 5.77 5.12 -3.83
C ILE A 41 5.84 4.76 -5.32
N ALA A 42 6.76 5.36 -6.07
CA ALA A 42 6.93 5.05 -7.50
C ALA A 42 7.31 3.57 -7.74
N HIS A 43 8.12 2.98 -6.86
CA HIS A 43 8.43 1.55 -6.90
C HIS A 43 7.19 0.68 -6.63
N LEU A 44 6.37 1.04 -5.66
CA LEU A 44 5.12 0.32 -5.39
C LEU A 44 4.12 0.46 -6.53
N HIS A 45 4.01 1.64 -7.15
CA HIS A 45 3.20 1.82 -8.36
C HIS A 45 3.66 0.90 -9.51
N TYR A 46 4.98 0.74 -9.68
CA TYR A 46 5.52 -0.24 -10.62
C TYR A 46 5.07 -1.67 -10.25
N ILE A 47 5.21 -2.08 -8.99
CA ILE A 47 4.76 -3.40 -8.52
C ILE A 47 3.27 -3.60 -8.78
N TYR A 48 2.41 -2.63 -8.44
CA TYR A 48 0.97 -2.71 -8.65
C TYR A 48 0.61 -2.89 -10.13
N LYS A 49 1.28 -2.12 -10.99
CA LYS A 49 1.09 -2.24 -12.44
C LYS A 49 1.49 -3.62 -12.95
N GLU A 50 2.66 -4.11 -12.59
CA GLU A 50 3.18 -5.41 -13.04
C GLU A 50 2.36 -6.59 -12.46
N THR A 51 1.76 -6.43 -11.29
CA THR A 51 0.87 -7.43 -10.68
C THR A 51 -0.60 -7.28 -11.10
N GLY A 52 -0.91 -6.41 -12.05
CA GLY A 52 -2.23 -6.29 -12.64
C GLY A 52 -3.27 -5.57 -11.76
N ILE A 53 -2.85 -4.88 -10.71
CA ILE A 53 -3.75 -4.06 -9.88
C ILE A 53 -4.31 -2.91 -10.72
N GLN A 54 -5.61 -2.73 -10.65
CA GLN A 54 -6.35 -1.68 -11.34
C GLN A 54 -6.87 -0.63 -10.36
N ARG A 55 -7.27 0.52 -10.89
CA ARG A 55 -7.98 1.56 -10.13
C ARG A 55 -9.20 0.97 -9.43
N GLY A 56 -9.39 1.30 -8.15
CA GLY A 56 -10.49 0.79 -7.32
C GLY A 56 -10.29 -0.61 -6.78
N ASP A 57 -9.24 -1.34 -7.19
CA ASP A 57 -8.91 -2.62 -6.56
C ASP A 57 -8.49 -2.43 -5.11
N ARG A 58 -8.85 -3.39 -4.25
CA ARG A 58 -8.53 -3.31 -2.81
C ARG A 58 -7.20 -3.99 -2.54
N ILE A 59 -6.39 -3.28 -1.73
CA ILE A 59 -5.10 -3.75 -1.22
C ILE A 59 -5.18 -3.79 0.29
N ALA A 60 -5.05 -4.96 0.89
CA ALA A 60 -5.04 -5.09 2.35
C ALA A 60 -3.63 -4.86 2.91
N LEU A 61 -3.57 -4.26 4.09
CA LEU A 61 -2.34 -3.90 4.77
C LEU A 61 -2.44 -4.25 6.25
N MET A 62 -1.65 -5.22 6.73
CA MET A 62 -1.69 -5.70 8.11
C MET A 62 -0.30 -5.87 8.70
N GLY A 63 -0.03 -5.17 9.78
CA GLY A 63 1.24 -5.24 10.52
C GLY A 63 1.47 -4.03 11.38
N ALA A 64 2.63 -3.99 12.04
CA ALA A 64 3.00 -2.87 12.91
C ALA A 64 3.19 -1.56 12.14
N ASP A 65 2.78 -0.46 12.76
CA ASP A 65 3.02 0.89 12.27
C ASP A 65 4.51 1.11 12.04
N SER A 66 4.86 1.52 10.84
CA SER A 66 6.25 1.71 10.43
C SER A 66 6.33 2.66 9.24
N VAL A 67 7.53 3.09 8.91
CA VAL A 67 7.77 3.85 7.68
C VAL A 67 7.23 3.09 6.45
N HIS A 68 7.47 1.79 6.35
CA HIS A 68 6.98 0.99 5.22
C HIS A 68 5.45 0.89 5.19
N TRP A 69 4.80 0.77 6.35
CA TRP A 69 3.35 0.81 6.45
C TRP A 69 2.77 2.10 5.85
N CYS A 70 3.33 3.25 6.24
CA CYS A 70 2.92 4.56 5.71
C CYS A 70 3.19 4.67 4.20
N VAL A 71 4.34 4.19 3.73
CA VAL A 71 4.69 4.18 2.30
C VAL A 71 3.67 3.37 1.49
N ILE A 72 3.32 2.16 1.95
CA ILE A 72 2.33 1.29 1.27
C ILE A 72 0.95 1.96 1.27
N PHE A 73 0.54 2.53 2.40
CA PHE A 73 -0.73 3.25 2.51
C PHE A 73 -0.82 4.38 1.48
N MET A 74 0.18 5.27 1.45
CA MET A 74 0.22 6.40 0.53
C MET A 74 0.36 5.94 -0.94
N ALA A 75 1.16 4.92 -1.21
CA ALA A 75 1.29 4.37 -2.55
C ALA A 75 -0.04 3.83 -3.08
N THR A 76 -0.81 3.15 -2.24
CA THR A 76 -2.10 2.58 -2.65
C THR A 76 -3.09 3.67 -3.04
N ILE A 77 -3.29 4.68 -2.20
CA ILE A 77 -4.27 5.75 -2.50
C ILE A 77 -3.81 6.64 -3.65
N THR A 78 -2.50 6.91 -3.78
CA THR A 78 -1.96 7.71 -4.89
C THR A 78 -1.92 6.94 -6.21
N TYR A 79 -2.05 5.62 -6.20
CA TYR A 79 -2.27 4.79 -7.39
C TYR A 79 -3.70 4.83 -7.90
N GLY A 80 -4.66 5.22 -7.04
CA GLY A 80 -6.09 5.13 -7.28
C GLY A 80 -6.68 3.77 -6.90
N ALA A 81 -5.95 2.95 -6.14
CA ALA A 81 -6.46 1.75 -5.48
C ALA A 81 -7.02 2.09 -4.10
N VAL A 82 -7.73 1.15 -3.50
CA VAL A 82 -8.38 1.31 -2.19
C VAL A 82 -7.58 0.58 -1.13
N ILE A 83 -7.05 1.29 -0.16
CA ILE A 83 -6.35 0.66 0.97
C ILE A 83 -7.33 0.13 2.02
N VAL A 84 -7.06 -1.06 2.52
CA VAL A 84 -7.79 -1.72 3.61
C VAL A 84 -6.81 -1.95 4.76
N PRO A 85 -6.62 -0.95 5.64
CA PRO A 85 -5.75 -1.12 6.80
C PRO A 85 -6.41 -2.04 7.84
N ILE A 86 -5.66 -3.00 8.34
CA ILE A 86 -6.09 -3.98 9.34
C ILE A 86 -5.16 -3.84 10.54
N LEU A 87 -5.73 -3.62 11.71
CA LEU A 87 -4.97 -3.50 12.95
C LEU A 87 -4.18 -4.80 13.22
N GLN A 88 -2.93 -4.66 13.62
CA GLN A 88 -2.04 -5.81 13.91
C GLN A 88 -2.56 -6.72 15.03
N ASP A 89 -3.39 -6.19 15.93
CA ASP A 89 -3.93 -6.89 17.10
C ASP A 89 -5.17 -7.75 16.78
N PHE A 90 -5.70 -7.67 15.54
CA PHE A 90 -6.73 -8.60 15.13
C PHE A 90 -6.18 -10.03 15.06
N ASN A 91 -6.95 -10.99 15.56
CA ASN A 91 -6.59 -12.39 15.41
C ASN A 91 -6.68 -12.85 13.94
N ALA A 92 -6.16 -14.04 13.63
CA ALA A 92 -6.10 -14.54 12.26
C ALA A 92 -7.48 -14.71 11.62
N GLU A 93 -8.50 -15.11 12.36
CA GLU A 93 -9.87 -15.29 11.84
C GLU A 93 -10.54 -13.95 11.52
N ASP A 94 -10.37 -12.95 12.37
CA ASP A 94 -10.88 -11.60 12.11
C ASP A 94 -10.16 -10.98 10.89
N ALA A 95 -8.84 -11.13 10.82
CA ALA A 95 -8.06 -10.67 9.68
C ALA A 95 -8.51 -11.34 8.36
N LYS A 96 -8.65 -12.65 8.34
CA LYS A 96 -9.18 -13.42 7.22
C LYS A 96 -10.56 -12.92 6.80
N THR A 97 -11.45 -12.71 7.77
CA THR A 97 -12.80 -12.20 7.50
C THR A 97 -12.77 -10.83 6.83
N ILE A 98 -11.93 -9.90 7.32
CA ILE A 98 -11.80 -8.56 6.76
C ILE A 98 -11.20 -8.61 5.36
N ILE A 99 -10.13 -9.37 5.16
CA ILE A 99 -9.45 -9.51 3.85
C ILE A 99 -10.44 -10.05 2.80
N ASN A 100 -11.19 -11.08 3.14
CA ASN A 100 -12.17 -11.69 2.24
C ASN A 100 -13.37 -10.77 1.99
N HIS A 101 -13.93 -10.14 3.03
CA HIS A 101 -15.06 -9.22 2.90
C HIS A 101 -14.71 -8.00 2.05
N SER A 102 -13.48 -7.50 2.16
CA SER A 102 -13.00 -6.38 1.32
C SER A 102 -12.71 -6.80 -0.11
N GLU A 103 -12.65 -8.11 -0.41
CA GLU A 103 -12.23 -8.67 -1.70
C GLU A 103 -10.85 -8.15 -2.12
N ALA A 104 -9.91 -8.03 -1.17
CA ALA A 104 -8.58 -7.56 -1.46
C ALA A 104 -7.84 -8.50 -2.41
N LYS A 105 -7.25 -7.94 -3.48
CA LYS A 105 -6.50 -8.69 -4.48
C LYS A 105 -5.02 -8.82 -4.13
N LEU A 106 -4.47 -7.87 -3.39
CA LEU A 106 -3.09 -7.84 -2.95
C LEU A 106 -3.05 -7.60 -1.45
N LEU A 107 -2.10 -8.24 -0.77
CA LEU A 107 -1.93 -8.16 0.68
C LEU A 107 -0.48 -7.84 1.02
N PHE A 108 -0.27 -6.81 1.82
CA PHE A 108 0.97 -6.58 2.55
C PHE A 108 0.77 -7.00 4.00
N ILE A 109 1.62 -7.90 4.50
CA ILE A 109 1.43 -8.49 5.82
C ILE A 109 2.78 -8.77 6.50
N ASP A 110 2.81 -8.72 7.83
CA ASP A 110 3.97 -9.19 8.59
C ASP A 110 4.07 -10.72 8.54
N ASP A 111 5.28 -11.23 8.31
CA ASP A 111 5.54 -12.68 8.19
C ASP A 111 5.04 -13.50 9.39
N LEU A 112 5.07 -12.93 10.60
CA LEU A 112 4.58 -13.62 11.81
C LEU A 112 3.05 -13.80 11.81
N ILE A 113 2.34 -12.88 11.18
CA ILE A 113 0.87 -12.98 11.03
C ILE A 113 0.55 -13.92 9.87
N LEU A 114 1.26 -13.80 8.75
CA LEU A 114 1.10 -14.66 7.58
C LEU A 114 1.29 -16.14 7.92
N ALA A 115 2.23 -16.47 8.81
CA ALA A 115 2.49 -17.85 9.24
C ALA A 115 1.27 -18.55 9.91
N LYS A 116 0.24 -17.79 10.27
CA LYS A 116 -1.01 -18.31 10.87
C LYS A 116 -2.13 -18.52 9.86
N LEU A 117 -1.89 -18.21 8.57
CA LEU A 117 -2.87 -18.29 7.49
C LEU A 117 -2.39 -19.27 6.42
N ASN A 118 -3.31 -19.96 5.77
CA ASN A 118 -3.07 -20.68 4.53
C ASN A 118 -3.63 -19.85 3.35
N PRO A 119 -2.79 -19.11 2.58
CA PRO A 119 -3.29 -18.22 1.54
C PRO A 119 -4.18 -18.91 0.49
N GLU A 120 -3.90 -20.18 0.17
CA GLU A 120 -4.64 -20.92 -0.86
C GLU A 120 -6.08 -21.20 -0.43
N GLU A 121 -6.28 -21.55 0.84
CA GLU A 121 -7.58 -21.92 1.40
C GLU A 121 -8.30 -20.73 2.05
N ASP A 122 -7.55 -19.91 2.80
CA ASP A 122 -8.12 -18.86 3.64
C ASP A 122 -8.41 -17.56 2.86
N LEU A 123 -7.66 -17.27 1.79
CA LEU A 123 -7.68 -15.98 1.11
C LEU A 123 -7.94 -16.11 -0.40
N PRO A 124 -9.11 -16.64 -0.82
CA PRO A 124 -9.37 -17.02 -2.21
C PRO A 124 -9.30 -15.88 -3.22
N MET A 125 -9.52 -14.63 -2.81
CA MET A 125 -9.46 -13.45 -3.69
C MET A 125 -8.06 -12.85 -3.79
N VAL A 126 -7.17 -13.15 -2.82
CA VAL A 126 -5.81 -12.61 -2.81
C VAL A 126 -4.97 -13.30 -3.89
N GLN A 127 -4.44 -12.50 -4.78
CA GLN A 127 -3.61 -12.93 -5.91
C GLN A 127 -2.13 -12.99 -5.53
N THR A 128 -1.67 -12.00 -4.76
CA THR A 128 -0.26 -11.88 -4.37
C THR A 128 -0.12 -11.34 -2.95
N ILE A 129 0.86 -11.86 -2.21
CA ILE A 129 1.19 -11.41 -0.86
C ILE A 129 2.65 -10.97 -0.82
N PHE A 130 2.88 -9.81 -0.22
CA PHE A 130 4.20 -9.26 0.06
C PHE A 130 4.44 -9.15 1.58
N ASP A 131 5.67 -9.38 1.99
CA ASP A 131 6.13 -8.98 3.32
C ASP A 131 6.16 -7.47 3.44
N LEU A 132 5.56 -6.95 4.51
CA LEU A 132 5.43 -5.53 4.78
C LEU A 132 6.78 -4.82 4.99
N LYS A 133 7.74 -5.49 5.64
CA LYS A 133 9.01 -4.86 6.05
C LYS A 133 10.01 -4.75 4.92
N LYS A 134 10.03 -5.72 3.99
CA LYS A 134 11.04 -5.81 2.92
C LYS A 134 10.45 -5.60 1.54
N ILE A 135 9.10 -5.56 1.44
CA ILE A 135 8.38 -5.48 0.16
C ILE A 135 8.85 -6.58 -0.80
N THR A 136 9.01 -7.78 -0.25
CA THR A 136 9.38 -8.98 -1.01
C THR A 136 8.17 -9.91 -1.08
N TRP A 137 7.94 -10.51 -2.24
CA TRP A 137 6.81 -11.42 -2.41
C TRP A 137 6.95 -12.65 -1.50
N ARG A 138 5.81 -13.17 -1.04
CA ARG A 138 5.70 -14.37 -0.21
C ARG A 138 4.83 -15.44 -0.83
N TYR A 139 3.82 -15.01 -1.57
CA TYR A 139 2.87 -15.89 -2.23
C TYR A 139 2.37 -15.24 -3.52
N ALA A 140 2.16 -16.05 -4.53
CA ALA A 140 1.43 -15.69 -5.73
C ALA A 140 0.56 -16.88 -6.16
N ARG A 141 -0.72 -16.62 -6.39
CA ARG A 141 -1.68 -17.62 -6.85
C ARG A 141 -1.29 -18.14 -8.22
N SER A 142 -1.42 -19.45 -8.42
CA SER A 142 -1.15 -20.09 -9.71
C SER A 142 -2.12 -19.58 -10.80
N GLY A 143 -1.62 -19.50 -12.04
CA GLY A 143 -2.43 -19.04 -13.18
C GLY A 143 -2.51 -17.53 -13.37
N MET A 144 -1.81 -16.72 -12.57
CA MET A 144 -1.72 -15.29 -12.81
C MET A 144 -0.94 -14.98 -14.09
N PRO A 145 -1.36 -13.96 -14.87
CA PRO A 145 -0.75 -13.62 -16.17
C PRO A 145 0.61 -12.92 -16.05
N TYR A 146 1.13 -12.71 -14.85
CA TYR A 146 2.41 -12.04 -14.61
C TYR A 146 3.38 -12.97 -13.85
N ASP A 147 4.68 -12.78 -14.08
CA ASP A 147 5.73 -13.48 -13.38
C ASP A 147 6.32 -12.57 -12.28
N TYR A 148 5.85 -12.78 -11.05
CA TYR A 148 6.30 -12.02 -9.87
C TYR A 148 7.80 -12.16 -9.60
N LYS A 149 8.48 -13.20 -10.16
CA LYS A 149 9.94 -13.38 -10.04
C LYS A 149 10.71 -12.36 -10.88
N GLN A 150 10.05 -11.74 -11.87
CA GLN A 150 10.63 -10.69 -12.70
C GLN A 150 10.43 -9.29 -12.15
N LEU A 151 9.69 -9.14 -11.03
CA LEU A 151 9.56 -7.85 -10.37
C LEU A 151 10.93 -7.34 -9.96
N LEU A 152 11.23 -6.10 -10.37
CA LEU A 152 12.50 -5.48 -10.02
C LEU A 152 12.52 -5.11 -8.53
N PRO A 153 13.52 -5.57 -7.77
CA PRO A 153 13.78 -5.02 -6.45
C PRO A 153 14.08 -3.52 -6.51
N PHE A 154 14.00 -2.82 -5.38
CA PHE A 154 14.10 -1.35 -5.33
C PHE A 154 15.34 -0.78 -6.05
N ALA A 155 16.54 -1.29 -5.77
CA ALA A 155 17.75 -0.75 -6.36
C ALA A 155 17.83 -0.95 -7.89
N PRO A 156 17.57 -2.16 -8.46
CA PRO A 156 17.43 -2.35 -9.91
C PRO A 156 16.31 -1.49 -10.54
N PHE A 157 15.18 -1.31 -9.88
CA PHE A 157 14.12 -0.41 -10.34
C PHE A 157 14.63 1.03 -10.46
N VAL A 158 15.29 1.56 -9.43
CA VAL A 158 15.85 2.91 -9.45
C VAL A 158 16.89 3.06 -10.58
N ALA A 159 17.79 2.10 -10.72
CA ALA A 159 18.80 2.13 -11.78
C ALA A 159 18.20 2.13 -13.19
N ARG A 160 17.08 1.42 -13.39
CA ARG A 160 16.41 1.32 -14.69
C ARG A 160 15.58 2.55 -15.02
N PHE A 161 14.75 3.04 -14.08
CA PHE A 161 13.77 4.10 -14.36
C PHE A 161 14.28 5.50 -14.03
N TYR A 162 15.24 5.62 -13.12
CA TYR A 162 15.80 6.90 -12.68
C TYR A 162 17.33 6.94 -12.74
N PRO A 163 17.97 6.62 -13.89
CA PRO A 163 19.43 6.53 -14.01
C PRO A 163 20.15 7.88 -13.78
N LYS A 164 19.41 9.01 -13.94
CA LYS A 164 19.91 10.38 -13.67
C LYS A 164 19.43 10.92 -12.31
N GLY A 165 18.89 10.04 -11.44
CA GLY A 165 18.31 10.38 -10.16
C GLY A 165 16.84 10.81 -10.24
N PHE A 166 16.14 10.60 -9.14
CA PHE A 166 14.73 10.97 -8.97
C PHE A 166 14.60 12.47 -8.67
N ARG A 167 13.70 13.17 -9.34
CA ARG A 167 13.52 14.62 -9.30
C ARG A 167 12.11 15.01 -8.83
N ARG A 168 11.93 16.26 -8.43
CA ARG A 168 10.60 16.81 -8.07
C ARG A 168 9.57 16.66 -9.18
N SER A 169 9.98 16.81 -10.44
CA SER A 169 9.12 16.65 -11.62
C SER A 169 8.62 15.23 -11.84
N ASP A 170 9.29 14.23 -11.25
CA ASP A 170 8.91 12.82 -11.38
C ASP A 170 7.77 12.45 -10.41
N ILE A 171 7.44 13.32 -9.46
CA ILE A 171 6.32 13.16 -8.55
C ILE A 171 5.05 13.56 -9.28
N VAL A 172 4.39 12.60 -9.90
CA VAL A 172 3.12 12.77 -10.60
C VAL A 172 2.23 11.60 -10.27
N TYR A 173 1.03 11.89 -9.77
CA TYR A 173 0.05 10.87 -9.43
C TYR A 173 -1.16 10.94 -10.35
N PRO A 174 -1.83 9.81 -10.64
CA PRO A 174 -3.08 9.80 -11.37
C PRO A 174 -4.14 10.69 -10.71
N GLU A 175 -5.01 11.27 -11.51
CA GLU A 175 -6.17 11.97 -10.94
C GLU A 175 -7.12 10.99 -10.27
N VAL A 176 -7.47 11.28 -9.02
CA VAL A 176 -8.47 10.56 -8.23
C VAL A 176 -9.55 11.59 -7.86
N GLY A 177 -10.79 11.31 -8.24
CA GLY A 177 -11.92 12.23 -7.97
C GLY A 177 -12.23 12.32 -6.48
N ASN A 178 -12.76 13.45 -6.02
CA ASN A 178 -13.07 13.67 -4.61
C ASN A 178 -14.05 12.64 -4.04
N ASP A 179 -14.97 12.13 -4.86
CA ASP A 179 -15.96 11.12 -4.46
C ASP A 179 -15.45 9.67 -4.58
N GLU A 180 -14.22 9.47 -5.09
CA GLU A 180 -13.66 8.14 -5.21
C GLU A 180 -13.22 7.60 -3.87
N LEU A 181 -13.59 6.34 -3.63
CA LEU A 181 -13.19 5.59 -2.45
C LEU A 181 -11.68 5.37 -2.46
N VAL A 182 -11.01 5.68 -1.35
CA VAL A 182 -9.57 5.47 -1.19
C VAL A 182 -9.22 4.62 0.03
N VAL A 183 -10.08 4.57 1.06
CA VAL A 183 -9.85 3.75 2.26
C VAL A 183 -11.13 3.02 2.66
N ILE A 184 -11.00 1.75 3.04
CA ILE A 184 -12.03 1.01 3.81
C ILE A 184 -11.44 0.69 5.17
N ASN A 185 -11.86 1.43 6.21
CA ASN A 185 -11.37 1.23 7.56
C ASN A 185 -12.35 0.38 8.39
N TYR A 186 -11.89 -0.79 8.82
CA TYR A 186 -12.71 -1.68 9.65
C TYR A 186 -12.55 -1.36 11.12
N THR A 187 -13.70 -1.20 11.79
CA THR A 187 -13.76 -0.98 13.24
C THR A 187 -14.31 -2.22 13.92
N SER A 188 -13.84 -2.50 15.15
CA SER A 188 -14.42 -3.53 16.01
C SER A 188 -15.85 -3.11 16.38
N GLY A 189 -16.85 -3.69 15.72
CA GLY A 189 -18.25 -3.43 16.02
C GLY A 189 -18.66 -3.97 17.39
N THR A 190 -19.40 -3.21 18.17
CA THR A 190 -20.01 -3.65 19.44
C THR A 190 -20.98 -4.84 19.26
N THR A 191 -21.35 -5.17 18.03
CA THR A 191 -22.25 -6.27 17.63
C THR A 191 -21.54 -7.53 17.13
N GLY A 192 -20.22 -7.63 17.28
CA GLY A 192 -19.44 -8.82 16.90
C GLY A 192 -19.05 -8.92 15.42
N PHE A 193 -19.52 -8.01 14.56
CA PHE A 193 -19.11 -7.94 13.16
C PHE A 193 -18.33 -6.64 12.90
N SER A 194 -17.17 -6.75 12.26
CA SER A 194 -16.40 -5.58 11.82
C SER A 194 -17.17 -4.79 10.75
N LYS A 195 -17.32 -3.50 10.94
CA LYS A 195 -17.97 -2.61 9.98
C LYS A 195 -16.90 -1.83 9.21
N GLY A 196 -17.00 -1.83 7.88
CA GLY A 196 -16.13 -1.03 7.02
C GLY A 196 -16.65 0.41 6.89
N VAL A 197 -15.86 1.38 7.32
CA VAL A 197 -16.11 2.81 7.08
C VAL A 197 -15.44 3.19 5.76
N LEU A 198 -16.22 3.77 4.85
CA LEU A 198 -15.76 4.19 3.53
C LEU A 198 -15.27 5.64 3.59
N ILE A 199 -14.06 5.88 3.11
CA ILE A 199 -13.43 7.22 3.08
C ILE A 199 -13.04 7.54 1.64
N THR A 200 -13.45 8.72 1.17
CA THR A 200 -13.18 9.22 -0.18
C THR A 200 -11.96 10.16 -0.22
N ALA A 201 -11.51 10.53 -1.41
CA ALA A 201 -10.31 11.34 -1.62
C ALA A 201 -10.53 12.85 -1.34
N GLY A 202 -11.76 13.32 -1.23
CA GLY A 202 -12.10 14.71 -0.86
C GLY A 202 -11.75 15.02 0.60
N ILE A 203 -11.32 16.26 0.86
CA ILE A 203 -11.01 16.81 2.18
C ILE A 203 -11.86 18.06 2.45
#